data_9a436ede423bb46807fb3c933983c3a9
#
_entry.id   9a436ede423bb46807fb3c933983c3a9
#
_cell.length_a   1.000
_cell.length_b   1.000
_cell.length_c   1.000
_cell.angle_alpha   90.00
_cell.angle_beta   90.00
_cell.angle_gamma   90.00
#
_symmetry.space_group_name_H-M   'P 1'
#
loop_
_entity.id
_entity.type
_entity.pdbx_description
1 polymer ?
#
loop_
_entity_poly.entity_id
_entity_poly.type
_entity_poly.pdbx_seq_one_letter_code
_entity_poly.pdbx_strand_id
1 'polypeptide(L)'
;MSEKRRDNRNRILREGEYQRKDGRYRFRYIDEDGKEKNVYSWRLDKNDPMPKGKKREPSLREKEKQIEADLFDRIVTNGGNYTVLELVEKYVSLKTGVRHNTVAGYKTVINMLKKESFGNLRIDKVRLSDAKAWLIKLQQIDGRGYSSIHSIRGVLRPAFQMAVDDDLLRKNPFEFELASVIVNDSVTREAITRKQQRDLLKFIQEDKHFSRYYDAIYILFHTGLRISEFCGLTVSEIEYGEMRIKVDHQLQRTAQMQYVIEEPKTDKGIRYVPMTEAVAACFRRIIANRKTPKVEPMVEGYAGFLFLDKNDMPMVALHWEKYLEHIIQKYNKIYRIQMPKVTPHVCRHTFCSNMAKSGMNPKTLQYIMGHADIRVTLNTYTHVNFDDAKEEVYRIANS
;
A
#
# COMPACT_ATOMS: atom_id res chain seq x y z
N MET A 1 60.47 -4.17 29.11
CA MET A 1 59.56 -3.30 28.34
C MET A 1 59.61 -3.76 26.89
N SER A 2 58.48 -4.20 26.28
CA SER A 2 58.48 -4.65 24.89
C SER A 2 58.72 -3.43 23.98
N GLU A 3 59.67 -3.54 23.05
CA GLU A 3 59.95 -2.50 22.07
C GLU A 3 58.70 -2.17 21.25
N LYS A 4 58.30 -0.91 21.28
CA LYS A 4 57.09 -0.47 20.50
C LYS A 4 57.40 -0.59 18.99
N ARG A 5 56.59 -1.39 18.28
CA ARG A 5 56.71 -1.57 16.83
C ARG A 5 56.55 -0.25 16.10
N ARG A 6 57.41 -0.01 15.07
CA ARG A 6 57.37 1.21 14.28
C ARG A 6 57.25 0.90 12.80
N ASP A 7 56.70 1.82 12.04
CA ASP A 7 56.66 1.75 10.59
C ASP A 7 57.97 2.25 9.94
N ASN A 8 58.04 2.20 8.62
CA ASN A 8 59.19 2.70 7.85
C ASN A 8 59.40 4.21 7.94
N ARG A 9 58.46 4.97 8.54
CA ARG A 9 58.58 6.41 8.85
C ARG A 9 58.85 6.66 10.33
N ASN A 10 59.24 5.62 11.07
CA ASN A 10 59.55 5.68 12.49
C ASN A 10 58.34 6.02 13.41
N ARG A 11 57.08 5.88 12.92
CA ARG A 11 55.88 6.11 13.70
C ARG A 11 55.49 4.86 14.51
N ILE A 12 55.01 5.05 15.71
CA ILE A 12 54.57 3.97 16.60
C ILE A 12 53.30 3.37 16.03
N LEU A 13 53.32 2.07 15.82
CA LEU A 13 52.14 1.27 15.48
C LEU A 13 51.42 0.81 16.72
N ARG A 14 50.09 0.87 16.72
CA ARG A 14 49.20 0.43 17.79
C ARG A 14 49.10 -1.11 17.83
N GLU A 15 48.47 -1.63 18.85
CA GLU A 15 48.13 -3.05 18.92
C GLU A 15 47.24 -3.44 17.72
N GLY A 16 47.51 -4.56 17.09
CA GLY A 16 46.85 -4.98 15.86
C GLY A 16 47.37 -4.33 14.57
N GLU A 17 48.00 -3.16 14.62
CA GLU A 17 48.58 -2.52 13.44
C GLU A 17 49.90 -3.17 13.00
N TYR A 18 50.13 -3.30 11.70
CA TYR A 18 51.36 -3.82 11.10
C TYR A 18 51.56 -3.23 9.71
N GLN A 19 52.78 -2.87 9.35
CA GLN A 19 53.16 -2.48 8.00
C GLN A 19 53.72 -3.66 7.24
N ARG A 20 53.18 -4.00 6.09
CA ARG A 20 53.64 -5.07 5.21
C ARG A 20 54.86 -4.61 4.37
N LYS A 21 55.57 -5.59 3.82
CA LYS A 21 56.70 -5.36 2.91
C LYS A 21 56.32 -4.60 1.63
N ASP A 22 55.05 -4.73 1.20
CA ASP A 22 54.50 -4.01 0.03
C ASP A 22 54.09 -2.57 0.32
N GLY A 23 54.34 -2.09 1.55
CA GLY A 23 54.02 -0.71 2.00
C GLY A 23 52.58 -0.53 2.52
N ARG A 24 51.68 -1.52 2.39
CA ARG A 24 50.36 -1.43 2.96
C ARG A 24 50.39 -1.61 4.47
N TYR A 25 49.49 -0.93 5.16
CA TYR A 25 49.19 -1.13 6.56
C TYR A 25 48.08 -2.16 6.71
N ARG A 26 48.15 -3.02 7.74
CA ARG A 26 47.17 -4.00 8.14
C ARG A 26 46.77 -3.75 9.58
N PHE A 27 45.49 -3.83 9.86
CA PHE A 27 44.93 -3.92 11.20
C PHE A 27 44.23 -5.29 11.36
N ARG A 28 44.60 -5.98 12.44
CA ARG A 28 44.04 -7.29 12.82
C ARG A 28 43.10 -7.10 14.00
N TYR A 29 41.89 -7.62 13.91
CA TYR A 29 40.93 -7.57 14.99
C TYR A 29 40.14 -8.89 15.04
N ILE A 30 39.45 -9.13 16.15
CA ILE A 30 38.53 -10.24 16.35
C ILE A 30 37.14 -9.69 16.17
N ASP A 31 36.34 -10.31 15.31
CA ASP A 31 34.93 -9.94 15.13
C ASP A 31 34.04 -10.50 16.25
N GLU A 32 32.76 -10.18 16.21
CA GLU A 32 31.77 -10.62 17.22
C GLU A 32 31.58 -12.14 17.26
N ASP A 33 31.85 -12.85 16.16
CA ASP A 33 31.84 -14.31 16.07
C ASP A 33 33.12 -14.95 16.64
N GLY A 34 34.04 -14.16 17.17
CA GLY A 34 35.33 -14.62 17.67
C GLY A 34 36.34 -14.98 16.55
N LYS A 35 36.06 -14.58 15.30
CA LYS A 35 36.95 -14.87 14.16
C LYS A 35 37.94 -13.73 13.94
N GLU A 36 39.18 -14.12 13.63
CA GLU A 36 40.23 -13.17 13.27
C GLU A 36 39.97 -12.57 11.88
N LYS A 37 39.94 -11.23 11.79
CA LYS A 37 39.83 -10.48 10.55
C LYS A 37 40.93 -9.47 10.36
N ASN A 38 41.19 -9.12 9.11
CA ASN A 38 42.22 -8.19 8.70
C ASN A 38 41.66 -7.15 7.75
N VAL A 39 41.99 -5.90 8.01
CA VAL A 39 41.67 -4.78 7.11
C VAL A 39 42.99 -4.11 6.67
N TYR A 40 43.01 -3.58 5.45
CA TYR A 40 44.20 -3.05 4.83
C TYR A 40 43.97 -1.62 4.34
N SER A 41 45.02 -0.79 4.38
CA SER A 41 45.06 0.54 3.76
C SER A 41 46.47 0.90 3.30
N TRP A 42 46.58 1.74 2.27
CA TRP A 42 47.85 2.32 1.84
C TRP A 42 48.30 3.48 2.73
N ARG A 43 47.44 3.98 3.60
CA ARG A 43 47.73 5.11 4.52
C ARG A 43 47.52 4.67 5.95
N LEU A 44 48.39 5.07 6.84
CA LEU A 44 48.20 4.86 8.28
C LEU A 44 47.23 5.90 8.84
N ASP A 45 47.49 7.16 8.56
CA ASP A 45 46.70 8.30 9.05
C ASP A 45 46.01 9.06 7.90
N LYS A 46 44.99 9.84 8.25
CA LYS A 46 44.17 10.63 7.31
C LYS A 46 45.01 11.57 6.43
N ASN A 47 46.09 12.11 6.99
CA ASN A 47 46.95 13.08 6.35
C ASN A 47 48.09 12.46 5.50
N ASP A 48 48.20 11.13 5.49
CA ASP A 48 49.21 10.47 4.68
C ASP A 48 48.91 10.62 3.18
N PRO A 49 49.90 10.91 2.33
CA PRO A 49 49.72 10.95 0.90
C PRO A 49 49.39 9.56 0.34
N MET A 50 48.51 9.51 -0.68
CA MET A 50 48.25 8.29 -1.43
C MET A 50 49.45 7.95 -2.32
N PRO A 51 49.86 6.68 -2.39
CA PRO A 51 50.87 6.25 -3.38
C PRO A 51 50.37 6.51 -4.81
N LYS A 52 51.32 6.89 -5.69
CA LYS A 52 51.01 7.12 -7.12
C LYS A 52 50.28 5.90 -7.74
N GLY A 53 49.23 6.14 -8.49
CA GLY A 53 48.44 5.11 -9.19
C GLY A 53 47.44 4.32 -8.32
N LYS A 54 47.23 4.71 -7.06
CA LYS A 54 46.25 4.08 -6.18
C LYS A 54 44.99 4.94 -6.03
N LYS A 55 43.80 4.28 -5.96
CA LYS A 55 42.54 4.97 -5.71
C LYS A 55 42.50 5.49 -4.26
N ARG A 56 41.89 6.66 -4.06
CA ARG A 56 41.71 7.25 -2.73
C ARG A 56 40.84 6.34 -1.88
N GLU A 57 41.34 5.98 -0.71
CA GLU A 57 40.65 5.16 0.29
C GLU A 57 40.83 5.75 1.70
N PRO A 58 40.00 5.41 2.69
CA PRO A 58 40.22 5.78 4.08
C PRO A 58 41.54 5.22 4.60
N SER A 59 42.18 5.96 5.50
CA SER A 59 43.41 5.50 6.19
C SER A 59 43.10 4.30 7.09
N LEU A 60 44.13 3.57 7.51
CA LEU A 60 43.97 2.43 8.40
C LEU A 60 43.27 2.83 9.69
N ARG A 61 43.67 3.93 10.33
CA ARG A 61 43.10 4.43 11.59
C ARG A 61 41.68 4.96 11.46
N GLU A 62 41.28 5.46 10.28
CA GLU A 62 39.88 5.76 10.00
C GLU A 62 39.03 4.47 9.92
N LYS A 63 39.60 3.41 9.29
CA LYS A 63 38.97 2.09 9.23
C LYS A 63 38.90 1.44 10.62
N GLU A 64 39.97 1.53 11.44
CA GLU A 64 39.99 1.06 12.83
C GLU A 64 38.88 1.70 13.66
N LYS A 65 38.87 3.05 13.67
CA LYS A 65 37.84 3.77 14.41
C LYS A 65 36.42 3.38 14.02
N GLN A 66 36.19 3.07 12.73
CA GLN A 66 34.93 2.60 12.25
C GLN A 66 34.62 1.19 12.77
N ILE A 67 35.62 0.28 12.71
CA ILE A 67 35.49 -1.11 13.19
C ILE A 67 35.26 -1.14 14.70
N GLU A 68 36.02 -0.34 15.47
CA GLU A 68 35.85 -0.25 16.92
C GLU A 68 34.44 0.26 17.30
N ALA A 69 33.94 1.25 16.56
CA ALA A 69 32.56 1.72 16.75
C ALA A 69 31.53 0.66 16.38
N ASP A 70 31.76 -0.10 15.30
CA ASP A 70 30.87 -1.17 14.85
C ASP A 70 30.84 -2.33 15.87
N LEU A 71 32.00 -2.71 16.41
CA LEU A 71 32.11 -3.72 17.47
C LEU A 71 31.50 -3.24 18.80
N PHE A 72 31.70 -1.96 19.15
CA PHE A 72 31.08 -1.37 20.35
C PHE A 72 29.56 -1.34 20.26
N ASP A 73 29.04 -1.00 19.08
CA ASP A 73 27.60 -0.96 18.80
C ASP A 73 27.01 -2.36 18.51
N ARG A 74 27.81 -3.42 18.59
CA ARG A 74 27.47 -4.81 18.22
C ARG A 74 26.91 -4.96 16.81
N ILE A 75 27.31 -4.10 15.90
CA ILE A 75 26.83 -4.15 14.52
C ILE A 75 27.68 -5.15 13.74
N VAL A 76 27.06 -6.23 13.27
CA VAL A 76 27.68 -7.19 12.37
C VAL A 76 28.01 -6.49 11.05
N THR A 77 29.28 -6.13 10.85
CA THR A 77 29.76 -5.26 9.76
C THR A 77 29.54 -5.81 8.35
N ASN A 78 28.99 -7.01 8.21
CA ASN A 78 28.78 -7.71 6.94
C ASN A 78 27.32 -7.91 6.56
N GLY A 79 26.35 -7.22 7.19
CA GLY A 79 24.92 -7.29 6.82
C GLY A 79 24.36 -8.71 6.74
N GLY A 80 24.98 -9.67 7.49
CA GLY A 80 24.54 -11.07 7.53
C GLY A 80 24.55 -11.80 6.18
N ASN A 81 25.34 -11.39 5.18
CA ASN A 81 25.36 -11.94 3.81
C ASN A 81 24.02 -11.90 3.05
N TYR A 82 22.99 -11.22 3.57
CA TYR A 82 21.71 -11.14 2.89
C TYR A 82 21.77 -10.27 1.64
N THR A 83 21.12 -10.73 0.58
CA THR A 83 20.69 -9.87 -0.54
C THR A 83 19.40 -9.13 -0.18
N VAL A 84 19.06 -8.09 -0.95
CA VAL A 84 17.77 -7.36 -0.80
C VAL A 84 16.59 -8.31 -0.92
N LEU A 85 16.65 -9.25 -1.87
CA LEU A 85 15.60 -10.26 -2.08
C LEU A 85 15.44 -11.15 -0.84
N GLU A 86 16.55 -11.75 -0.36
CA GLU A 86 16.53 -12.64 0.81
C GLU A 86 16.06 -11.93 2.07
N LEU A 87 16.43 -10.65 2.27
CA LEU A 87 15.93 -9.84 3.38
C LEU A 87 14.42 -9.67 3.30
N VAL A 88 13.89 -9.35 2.12
CA VAL A 88 12.44 -9.17 1.92
C VAL A 88 11.70 -10.50 2.09
N GLU A 89 12.23 -11.60 1.57
CA GLU A 89 11.64 -12.94 1.77
C GLU A 89 11.62 -13.31 3.27
N LYS A 90 12.71 -13.06 4.01
CA LYS A 90 12.77 -13.23 5.48
C LYS A 90 11.72 -12.37 6.18
N TYR A 91 11.65 -11.07 5.86
CA TYR A 91 10.65 -10.17 6.43
C TYR A 91 9.22 -10.66 6.21
N VAL A 92 8.89 -11.09 4.99
CA VAL A 92 7.56 -11.58 4.65
C VAL A 92 7.25 -12.91 5.34
N SER A 93 8.21 -13.81 5.50
CA SER A 93 8.02 -15.10 6.18
C SER A 93 7.67 -14.95 7.66
N LEU A 94 8.08 -13.85 8.30
CA LEU A 94 7.76 -13.54 9.70
C LEU A 94 6.37 -12.90 9.88
N LYS A 95 5.64 -12.61 8.79
CA LYS A 95 4.30 -12.02 8.85
C LYS A 95 3.24 -13.12 8.96
N THR A 96 2.58 -13.16 10.11
CA THR A 96 1.45 -14.06 10.37
C THR A 96 0.12 -13.31 10.34
N GLY A 97 -0.99 -13.98 10.07
CA GLY A 97 -2.33 -13.39 10.06
C GLY A 97 -2.58 -12.33 8.96
N VAL A 98 -1.81 -12.39 7.88
CA VAL A 98 -1.88 -11.39 6.80
C VAL A 98 -2.98 -11.77 5.80
N ARG A 99 -3.81 -10.80 5.41
CA ARG A 99 -4.89 -11.01 4.43
C ARG A 99 -4.36 -11.37 3.04
N HIS A 100 -5.16 -12.13 2.28
CA HIS A 100 -4.82 -12.61 0.93
C HIS A 100 -4.30 -11.51 0.00
N ASN A 101 -4.95 -10.35 -0.03
CA ASN A 101 -4.53 -9.23 -0.87
C ASN A 101 -3.17 -8.65 -0.47
N THR A 102 -2.85 -8.64 0.81
CA THR A 102 -1.53 -8.19 1.30
C THR A 102 -0.45 -9.21 0.93
N VAL A 103 -0.75 -10.51 1.07
CA VAL A 103 0.14 -11.61 0.61
C VAL A 103 0.40 -11.50 -0.89
N ALA A 104 -0.64 -11.23 -1.69
CA ALA A 104 -0.50 -11.01 -3.14
C ALA A 104 0.41 -9.79 -3.45
N GLY A 105 0.26 -8.71 -2.67
CA GLY A 105 1.15 -7.54 -2.74
C GLY A 105 2.61 -7.90 -2.45
N TYR A 106 2.88 -8.65 -1.39
CA TYR A 106 4.22 -9.14 -1.07
C TYR A 106 4.81 -10.01 -2.19
N LYS A 107 4.04 -10.97 -2.71
CA LYS A 107 4.45 -11.80 -3.86
C LYS A 107 4.81 -10.96 -5.08
N THR A 108 4.04 -9.90 -5.35
CA THR A 108 4.33 -8.98 -6.46
C THR A 108 5.69 -8.29 -6.29
N VAL A 109 6.01 -7.80 -5.08
CA VAL A 109 7.30 -7.16 -4.78
C VAL A 109 8.45 -8.18 -4.87
N ILE A 110 8.30 -9.38 -4.30
CA ILE A 110 9.29 -10.45 -4.38
C ILE A 110 9.55 -10.84 -5.84
N ASN A 111 8.50 -11.07 -6.64
CA ASN A 111 8.64 -11.44 -8.05
C ASN A 111 9.29 -10.33 -8.89
N MET A 112 9.10 -9.08 -8.52
CA MET A 112 9.79 -7.95 -9.13
C MET A 112 11.28 -7.96 -8.76
N LEU A 113 11.61 -8.11 -7.47
CA LEU A 113 13.01 -8.16 -7.01
C LEU A 113 13.79 -9.32 -7.63
N LYS A 114 13.16 -10.47 -7.87
CA LYS A 114 13.77 -11.61 -8.58
C LYS A 114 14.21 -11.28 -10.01
N LYS A 115 13.56 -10.30 -10.65
CA LYS A 115 13.86 -9.87 -12.02
C LYS A 115 14.81 -8.67 -12.08
N GLU A 116 14.99 -7.98 -10.98
CA GLU A 116 15.75 -6.75 -10.88
C GLU A 116 17.16 -7.01 -10.31
N SER A 117 18.17 -6.37 -10.90
CA SER A 117 19.55 -6.43 -10.38
C SER A 117 19.65 -5.90 -8.95
N PHE A 118 18.76 -4.96 -8.58
CA PHE A 118 18.66 -4.42 -7.23
C PHE A 118 18.36 -5.50 -6.19
N GLY A 119 17.55 -6.51 -6.53
CA GLY A 119 17.24 -7.63 -5.65
C GLY A 119 18.45 -8.49 -5.27
N ASN A 120 19.47 -8.54 -6.14
CA ASN A 120 20.69 -9.32 -5.94
C ASN A 120 21.79 -8.54 -5.19
N LEU A 121 21.58 -7.23 -4.92
CA LEU A 121 22.54 -6.45 -4.16
C LEU A 121 22.57 -6.92 -2.71
N ARG A 122 23.76 -6.99 -2.14
CA ARG A 122 23.92 -7.22 -0.70
C ARG A 122 23.43 -6.01 0.08
N ILE A 123 22.69 -6.22 1.15
CA ILE A 123 22.09 -5.13 1.94
C ILE A 123 23.14 -4.18 2.53
N ASP A 124 24.32 -4.66 2.89
CA ASP A 124 25.45 -3.86 3.39
C ASP A 124 26.07 -2.93 2.32
N LYS A 125 25.77 -3.14 1.05
CA LYS A 125 26.21 -2.33 -0.09
C LYS A 125 25.16 -1.33 -0.56
N VAL A 126 23.91 -1.50 -0.14
CA VAL A 126 22.81 -0.60 -0.53
C VAL A 126 22.92 0.72 0.23
N ARG A 127 23.21 1.79 -0.49
CA ARG A 127 23.22 3.16 0.05
C ARG A 127 21.88 3.84 -0.18
N LEU A 128 21.62 4.91 0.56
CA LEU A 128 20.45 5.76 0.35
C LEU A 128 20.34 6.25 -1.11
N SER A 129 21.47 6.60 -1.75
CA SER A 129 21.52 6.99 -3.16
C SER A 129 21.06 5.88 -4.10
N ASP A 130 21.44 4.63 -3.82
CA ASP A 130 21.09 3.47 -4.65
C ASP A 130 19.58 3.17 -4.55
N ALA A 131 19.03 3.23 -3.33
CA ALA A 131 17.60 3.09 -3.09
C ALA A 131 16.79 4.18 -3.83
N LYS A 132 17.22 5.45 -3.75
CA LYS A 132 16.59 6.55 -4.49
C LYS A 132 16.68 6.36 -6.00
N ALA A 133 17.88 6.06 -6.52
CA ALA A 133 18.11 5.86 -7.95
C ALA A 133 17.24 4.72 -8.51
N TRP A 134 17.10 3.63 -7.75
CA TRP A 134 16.25 2.52 -8.15
C TRP A 134 14.75 2.90 -8.19
N LEU A 135 14.23 3.64 -7.20
CA LEU A 135 12.85 4.13 -7.24
C LEU A 135 12.59 5.10 -8.39
N ILE A 136 13.56 5.98 -8.71
CA ILE A 136 13.50 6.86 -9.88
C ILE A 136 13.46 6.04 -11.17
N LYS A 137 14.30 4.99 -11.29
CA LYS A 137 14.27 4.06 -12.43
C LYS A 137 12.88 3.43 -12.59
N LEU A 138 12.28 2.95 -11.49
CA LEU A 138 10.94 2.37 -11.52
C LEU A 138 9.88 3.33 -12.07
N GLN A 139 10.00 4.64 -11.77
CA GLN A 139 9.07 5.63 -12.31
C GLN A 139 9.39 6.02 -13.75
N GLN A 140 10.64 6.41 -14.02
CA GLN A 140 11.01 7.05 -15.30
C GLN A 140 11.26 6.05 -16.43
N ILE A 141 11.79 4.87 -16.10
CA ILE A 141 12.15 3.86 -17.10
C ILE A 141 11.06 2.78 -17.20
N ASP A 142 10.62 2.27 -16.04
CA ASP A 142 9.65 1.16 -16.00
C ASP A 142 8.18 1.66 -16.04
N GLY A 143 7.95 2.99 -16.03
CA GLY A 143 6.64 3.62 -16.14
C GLY A 143 5.69 3.32 -14.97
N ARG A 144 6.22 3.02 -13.77
CA ARG A 144 5.38 2.75 -12.60
C ARG A 144 4.89 4.04 -11.97
N GLY A 145 3.58 4.15 -11.73
CA GLY A 145 3.00 5.29 -11.04
C GLY A 145 3.38 5.34 -9.54
N TYR A 146 3.30 6.53 -8.97
CA TYR A 146 3.63 6.83 -7.57
C TYR A 146 3.01 5.84 -6.56
N SER A 147 1.72 5.54 -6.68
CA SER A 147 1.01 4.63 -5.77
C SER A 147 1.58 3.21 -5.78
N SER A 148 2.03 2.72 -6.95
CA SER A 148 2.69 1.43 -7.07
C SER A 148 4.05 1.43 -6.37
N ILE A 149 4.85 2.48 -6.58
CA ILE A 149 6.17 2.64 -5.95
C ILE A 149 6.03 2.83 -4.44
N HIS A 150 5.02 3.58 -3.99
CA HIS A 150 4.69 3.72 -2.57
C HIS A 150 4.42 2.35 -1.92
N SER A 151 3.66 1.48 -2.60
CA SER A 151 3.37 0.12 -2.12
C SER A 151 4.63 -0.75 -2.08
N ILE A 152 5.49 -0.67 -3.10
CA ILE A 152 6.79 -1.38 -3.14
C ILE A 152 7.68 -0.94 -1.98
N ARG A 153 7.84 0.39 -1.80
CA ARG A 153 8.60 0.93 -0.66
C ARG A 153 7.99 0.55 0.68
N GLY A 154 6.66 0.43 0.76
CA GLY A 154 5.92 -0.05 1.93
C GLY A 154 6.29 -1.46 2.37
N VAL A 155 6.92 -2.26 1.51
CA VAL A 155 7.48 -3.59 1.85
C VAL A 155 8.97 -3.47 2.17
N LEU A 156 9.72 -2.73 1.37
CA LEU A 156 11.18 -2.61 1.52
C LEU A 156 11.59 -1.84 2.78
N ARG A 157 10.96 -0.69 3.05
CA ARG A 157 11.31 0.14 4.20
C ARG A 157 11.22 -0.64 5.53
N PRO A 158 10.12 -1.33 5.87
CA PRO A 158 10.08 -2.12 7.10
C PRO A 158 10.97 -3.37 7.07
N ALA A 159 11.25 -3.97 5.90
CA ALA A 159 12.22 -5.06 5.79
C ALA A 159 13.65 -4.58 6.13
N PHE A 160 14.05 -3.43 5.61
CA PHE A 160 15.33 -2.81 5.97
C PHE A 160 15.35 -2.27 7.39
N GLN A 161 14.20 -1.85 7.94
CA GLN A 161 14.12 -1.48 9.35
C GLN A 161 14.37 -2.68 10.25
N MET A 162 13.79 -3.84 9.93
CA MET A 162 14.10 -5.10 10.64
C MET A 162 15.60 -5.42 10.61
N ALA A 163 16.29 -5.16 9.48
CA ALA A 163 17.73 -5.36 9.41
C ALA A 163 18.53 -4.35 10.28
N VAL A 164 17.99 -3.16 10.51
CA VAL A 164 18.56 -2.19 11.47
C VAL A 164 18.29 -2.64 12.91
N ASP A 165 17.08 -3.09 13.19
CA ASP A 165 16.67 -3.56 14.53
C ASP A 165 17.37 -4.88 14.92
N ASP A 166 17.77 -5.69 13.93
CA ASP A 166 18.59 -6.92 14.09
C ASP A 166 20.12 -6.60 14.06
N ASP A 167 20.55 -5.34 14.16
CA ASP A 167 21.95 -4.88 14.13
C ASP A 167 22.74 -5.29 12.86
N LEU A 168 22.06 -5.65 11.79
CA LEU A 168 22.69 -5.98 10.50
C LEU A 168 23.07 -4.73 9.70
N LEU A 169 22.42 -3.60 9.95
CA LEU A 169 22.65 -2.30 9.29
C LEU A 169 22.56 -1.17 10.30
N ARG A 170 23.39 -0.14 10.11
CA ARG A 170 23.32 1.08 10.94
C ARG A 170 22.14 1.99 10.62
N LYS A 171 21.73 2.03 9.37
CA LYS A 171 20.69 2.94 8.86
C LYS A 171 19.88 2.29 7.77
N ASN A 172 18.61 2.59 7.78
CA ASN A 172 17.69 2.16 6.75
C ASN A 172 17.87 3.00 5.47
N PRO A 173 18.29 2.44 4.32
CA PRO A 173 18.48 3.18 3.08
C PRO A 173 17.17 3.70 2.47
N PHE A 174 16.00 3.22 2.93
CA PHE A 174 14.68 3.69 2.53
C PHE A 174 14.08 4.72 3.48
N GLU A 175 14.86 5.25 4.45
CA GLU A 175 14.42 6.27 5.40
C GLU A 175 14.53 7.67 4.77
N PHE A 176 13.56 8.02 3.93
CA PHE A 176 13.41 9.33 3.30
C PHE A 176 11.95 9.55 2.91
N GLU A 177 11.58 10.78 2.64
CA GLU A 177 10.25 11.12 2.16
C GLU A 177 10.14 10.82 0.66
N LEU A 178 9.16 9.98 0.27
CA LEU A 178 9.04 9.50 -1.11
C LEU A 178 8.75 10.63 -2.09
N ALA A 179 7.91 11.60 -1.69
CA ALA A 179 7.57 12.75 -2.52
C ALA A 179 8.75 13.67 -2.85
N SER A 180 9.86 13.56 -2.08
CA SER A 180 11.10 14.30 -2.39
C SER A 180 11.97 13.63 -3.44
N VAL A 181 11.62 12.41 -3.88
CA VAL A 181 12.46 11.58 -4.78
C VAL A 181 11.78 11.31 -6.11
N ILE A 182 10.47 11.06 -6.10
CA ILE A 182 9.67 10.77 -7.30
C ILE A 182 8.45 11.68 -7.37
N VAL A 183 7.99 11.94 -8.59
CA VAL A 183 6.83 12.81 -8.83
C VAL A 183 5.56 12.08 -8.39
N ASN A 184 4.71 12.77 -7.62
CA ASN A 184 3.40 12.24 -7.28
C ASN A 184 2.42 12.47 -8.44
N ASP A 185 2.34 11.47 -9.31
CA ASP A 185 1.42 11.39 -10.45
C ASP A 185 0.10 10.68 -10.11
N SER A 186 -0.18 10.45 -8.82
CA SER A 186 -1.39 9.75 -8.41
C SER A 186 -2.63 10.58 -8.73
N VAL A 187 -3.49 10.02 -9.58
CA VAL A 187 -4.79 10.64 -9.88
C VAL A 187 -5.71 10.41 -8.70
N THR A 188 -6.12 11.51 -8.08
CA THR A 188 -7.17 11.47 -7.06
C THR A 188 -8.48 11.06 -7.73
N ARG A 189 -9.09 9.99 -7.26
CA ARG A 189 -10.41 9.56 -7.74
C ARG A 189 -11.45 10.47 -7.13
N GLU A 190 -11.87 11.45 -7.90
CA GLU A 190 -12.88 12.44 -7.45
C GLU A 190 -14.30 11.86 -7.52
N ALA A 191 -15.14 12.36 -6.63
CA ALA A 191 -16.58 12.14 -6.69
C ALA A 191 -17.14 12.81 -7.97
N ILE A 192 -18.12 12.18 -8.59
CA ILE A 192 -18.85 12.83 -9.68
C ILE A 192 -19.90 13.81 -9.11
N THR A 193 -20.24 14.82 -9.91
CA THR A 193 -21.27 15.81 -9.52
C THR A 193 -22.65 15.16 -9.43
N ARG A 194 -23.56 15.77 -8.66
CA ARG A 194 -24.96 15.33 -8.58
C ARG A 194 -25.65 15.28 -9.95
N LYS A 195 -25.28 16.20 -10.85
CA LYS A 195 -25.80 16.20 -12.22
C LYS A 195 -25.30 14.98 -12.98
N GLN A 196 -23.98 14.73 -12.97
CA GLN A 196 -23.39 13.56 -13.63
C GLN A 196 -23.96 12.24 -13.09
N GLN A 197 -24.17 12.15 -11.77
CA GLN A 197 -24.80 10.97 -11.15
C GLN A 197 -26.23 10.75 -11.70
N ARG A 198 -27.06 11.80 -11.76
CA ARG A 198 -28.42 11.71 -12.30
C ARG A 198 -28.42 11.35 -13.77
N ASP A 199 -27.57 11.99 -14.59
CA ASP A 199 -27.49 11.74 -16.01
C ASP A 199 -27.04 10.28 -16.29
N LEU A 200 -26.08 9.77 -15.51
CA LEU A 200 -25.62 8.40 -15.61
C LEU A 200 -26.70 7.39 -15.23
N LEU A 201 -27.38 7.60 -14.08
CA LEU A 201 -28.45 6.71 -13.63
C LEU A 201 -29.62 6.70 -14.61
N LYS A 202 -29.99 7.87 -15.16
CA LYS A 202 -31.02 7.98 -16.20
C LYS A 202 -30.62 7.17 -17.46
N PHE A 203 -29.38 7.34 -17.94
CA PHE A 203 -28.86 6.58 -19.08
C PHE A 203 -28.93 5.07 -18.83
N ILE A 204 -28.51 4.60 -17.64
CA ILE A 204 -28.54 3.19 -17.29
C ILE A 204 -29.98 2.66 -17.31
N GLN A 205 -30.93 3.43 -16.75
CA GLN A 205 -32.34 3.05 -16.67
C GLN A 205 -32.99 2.93 -18.05
N GLU A 206 -32.66 3.83 -18.98
CA GLU A 206 -33.24 3.88 -20.33
C GLU A 206 -32.57 2.91 -21.32
N ASP A 207 -31.37 2.44 -21.02
CA ASP A 207 -30.62 1.55 -21.91
C ASP A 207 -31.13 0.10 -21.85
N LYS A 208 -31.53 -0.46 -22.98
CA LYS A 208 -32.09 -1.83 -23.09
C LYS A 208 -31.19 -2.92 -22.53
N HIS A 209 -29.87 -2.73 -22.58
CA HIS A 209 -28.89 -3.71 -22.09
C HIS A 209 -28.51 -3.48 -20.63
N PHE A 210 -28.33 -2.22 -20.23
CA PHE A 210 -27.78 -1.86 -18.93
C PHE A 210 -28.83 -1.64 -17.86
N SER A 211 -30.13 -1.51 -18.20
CA SER A 211 -31.23 -1.32 -17.24
C SER A 211 -31.27 -2.39 -16.15
N ARG A 212 -30.87 -3.63 -16.45
CA ARG A 212 -30.75 -4.73 -15.48
C ARG A 212 -29.73 -4.49 -14.36
N TYR A 213 -28.80 -3.53 -14.53
CA TYR A 213 -27.80 -3.16 -13.52
C TYR A 213 -28.19 -1.90 -12.75
N TYR A 214 -29.32 -1.27 -13.10
CA TYR A 214 -29.73 0.00 -12.53
C TYR A 214 -29.84 -0.08 -11.01
N ASP A 215 -30.59 -1.03 -10.49
CA ASP A 215 -30.85 -1.17 -9.05
C ASP A 215 -29.55 -1.36 -8.25
N ALA A 216 -28.65 -2.19 -8.74
CA ALA A 216 -27.33 -2.42 -8.12
C ALA A 216 -26.47 -1.15 -8.09
N ILE A 217 -26.40 -0.44 -9.22
CA ILE A 217 -25.61 0.79 -9.33
C ILE A 217 -26.26 1.92 -8.50
N TYR A 218 -27.60 1.97 -8.45
CA TYR A 218 -28.31 2.90 -7.59
C TYR A 218 -27.97 2.68 -6.10
N ILE A 219 -27.97 1.43 -5.64
CA ILE A 219 -27.57 1.07 -4.27
C ILE A 219 -26.14 1.52 -3.98
N LEU A 220 -25.18 1.26 -4.87
CA LEU A 220 -23.78 1.68 -4.70
C LEU A 220 -23.63 3.20 -4.54
N PHE A 221 -24.44 4.00 -5.24
CA PHE A 221 -24.43 5.47 -5.12
C PHE A 221 -25.14 6.00 -3.88
N HIS A 222 -25.99 5.20 -3.21
CA HIS A 222 -26.87 5.68 -2.14
C HIS A 222 -26.64 5.01 -0.78
N THR A 223 -25.67 4.09 -0.67
CA THR A 223 -25.37 3.41 0.59
C THR A 223 -23.92 3.59 1.06
N GLY A 224 -23.02 3.94 0.15
CA GLY A 224 -21.61 4.06 0.46
C GLY A 224 -20.90 2.74 0.80
N LEU A 225 -21.50 1.59 0.52
CA LEU A 225 -20.90 0.27 0.71
C LEU A 225 -19.58 0.13 -0.05
N ARG A 226 -18.60 -0.61 0.52
CA ARG A 226 -17.45 -1.05 -0.25
C ARG A 226 -17.90 -2.10 -1.25
N ILE A 227 -17.26 -2.15 -2.41
CA ILE A 227 -17.69 -3.12 -3.44
C ILE A 227 -17.59 -4.57 -2.95
N SER A 228 -16.63 -4.92 -2.13
CA SER A 228 -16.50 -6.26 -1.55
C SER A 228 -17.59 -6.56 -0.51
N GLU A 229 -18.02 -5.57 0.28
CA GLU A 229 -19.18 -5.66 1.17
C GLU A 229 -20.46 -5.88 0.35
N PHE A 230 -20.67 -5.04 -0.68
CA PHE A 230 -21.82 -5.16 -1.58
C PHE A 230 -21.89 -6.51 -2.28
N CYS A 231 -20.77 -7.06 -2.75
CA CYS A 231 -20.71 -8.39 -3.35
C CYS A 231 -21.00 -9.52 -2.34
N GLY A 232 -20.69 -9.29 -1.05
CA GLY A 232 -20.94 -10.23 0.03
C GLY A 232 -22.39 -10.27 0.49
N LEU A 233 -23.20 -9.26 0.19
CA LEU A 233 -24.58 -9.21 0.66
C LEU A 233 -25.39 -10.43 0.23
N THR A 234 -26.06 -11.01 1.21
CA THR A 234 -27.07 -12.06 1.00
C THR A 234 -28.46 -11.50 1.33
N VAL A 235 -29.49 -12.28 1.10
CA VAL A 235 -30.88 -11.88 1.39
C VAL A 235 -31.08 -11.60 2.89
N SER A 236 -30.34 -12.30 3.76
CA SER A 236 -30.48 -12.21 5.22
C SER A 236 -29.99 -10.88 5.80
N GLU A 237 -29.05 -10.18 5.13
CA GLU A 237 -28.53 -8.89 5.62
C GLU A 237 -29.45 -7.69 5.30
N ILE A 238 -30.54 -7.90 4.56
CA ILE A 238 -31.48 -6.83 4.19
C ILE A 238 -32.68 -6.85 5.15
N GLU A 239 -32.61 -5.99 6.16
CA GLU A 239 -33.62 -5.91 7.22
C GLU A 239 -34.65 -4.81 6.90
N TYR A 240 -35.74 -5.19 6.20
CA TYR A 240 -36.79 -4.23 5.78
C TYR A 240 -37.55 -3.61 6.95
N GLY A 241 -37.77 -4.36 8.05
CA GLY A 241 -38.48 -3.85 9.22
C GLY A 241 -37.76 -2.67 9.88
N GLU A 242 -36.46 -2.75 9.92
CA GLU A 242 -35.59 -1.72 10.52
C GLU A 242 -35.01 -0.76 9.47
N MET A 243 -35.34 -0.94 8.21
CA MET A 243 -34.83 -0.15 7.09
C MET A 243 -33.30 -0.01 7.10
N ARG A 244 -32.59 -1.15 7.28
CA ARG A 244 -31.13 -1.18 7.38
C ARG A 244 -30.50 -2.37 6.66
N ILE A 245 -29.25 -2.24 6.34
CA ILE A 245 -28.37 -3.26 5.75
C ILE A 245 -27.34 -3.64 6.80
N LYS A 246 -27.27 -4.91 7.15
CA LYS A 246 -26.20 -5.43 8.02
C LYS A 246 -24.94 -5.63 7.20
N VAL A 247 -23.82 -5.09 7.68
CA VAL A 247 -22.51 -5.23 7.05
C VAL A 247 -21.57 -5.82 8.09
N ASP A 248 -21.29 -7.11 7.99
CA ASP A 248 -20.43 -7.86 8.91
C ASP A 248 -19.36 -8.69 8.18
N HIS A 249 -19.41 -8.75 6.86
CA HIS A 249 -18.47 -9.49 6.05
C HIS A 249 -18.28 -8.86 4.66
N GLN A 250 -17.33 -9.38 3.93
CA GLN A 250 -17.05 -9.00 2.55
C GLN A 250 -16.65 -10.23 1.72
N LEU A 251 -17.10 -10.29 0.48
CA LEU A 251 -16.75 -11.35 -0.46
C LEU A 251 -15.56 -10.92 -1.30
N GLN A 252 -14.57 -11.79 -1.40
CA GLN A 252 -13.43 -11.61 -2.28
C GLN A 252 -13.14 -12.88 -3.08
N ARG A 253 -12.31 -12.75 -4.10
CA ARG A 253 -11.80 -13.88 -4.87
C ARG A 253 -10.29 -13.80 -4.94
N THR A 254 -9.62 -14.86 -4.53
CA THR A 254 -8.17 -14.96 -4.53
C THR A 254 -7.60 -15.04 -5.97
N ALA A 255 -6.27 -14.87 -6.11
CA ALA A 255 -5.59 -15.04 -7.38
C ALA A 255 -5.74 -16.47 -7.95
N GLN A 256 -5.99 -17.46 -7.10
CA GLN A 256 -6.31 -18.85 -7.44
C GLN A 256 -7.79 -19.08 -7.77
N MET A 257 -8.55 -17.99 -7.94
CA MET A 257 -9.98 -18.02 -8.26
C MET A 257 -10.89 -18.61 -7.16
N GLN A 258 -10.39 -18.76 -5.94
CA GLN A 258 -11.17 -19.22 -4.80
C GLN A 258 -11.97 -18.07 -4.20
N TYR A 259 -13.24 -18.33 -3.88
CA TYR A 259 -14.10 -17.39 -3.17
C TYR A 259 -13.80 -17.48 -1.68
N VAL A 260 -13.68 -16.34 -1.02
CA VAL A 260 -13.40 -16.24 0.42
C VAL A 260 -14.27 -15.15 1.03
N ILE A 261 -14.73 -15.39 2.24
CA ILE A 261 -15.37 -14.38 3.07
C ILE A 261 -14.30 -13.81 4.02
N GLU A 262 -14.19 -12.51 4.09
CA GLU A 262 -13.34 -11.84 5.05
C GLU A 262 -14.19 -10.96 5.96
N GLU A 263 -13.96 -11.05 7.25
CA GLU A 263 -14.51 -10.09 8.20
C GLU A 263 -13.90 -8.70 7.98
N PRO A 264 -14.61 -7.63 8.36
CA PRO A 264 -14.04 -6.29 8.34
C PRO A 264 -12.72 -6.21 9.11
N LYS A 265 -11.82 -5.30 8.71
CA LYS A 265 -10.49 -5.15 9.33
C LYS A 265 -10.53 -4.69 10.79
N THR A 266 -11.63 -4.13 11.23
CA THR A 266 -11.82 -3.58 12.58
C THR A 266 -13.28 -3.78 12.97
N ASP A 267 -13.56 -3.81 14.26
CA ASP A 267 -14.92 -3.87 14.81
C ASP A 267 -15.82 -2.75 14.27
N LYS A 268 -15.25 -1.59 13.95
CA LYS A 268 -15.96 -0.46 13.30
C LYS A 268 -16.39 -0.78 11.86
N GLY A 269 -15.90 -1.85 11.26
CA GLY A 269 -16.35 -2.35 9.95
C GLY A 269 -17.68 -3.09 10.05
N ILE A 270 -17.98 -3.70 11.20
CA ILE A 270 -19.28 -4.30 11.49
C ILE A 270 -20.25 -3.16 11.84
N ARG A 271 -21.26 -2.98 11.03
CA ARG A 271 -22.18 -1.85 11.16
C ARG A 271 -23.51 -2.09 10.46
N TYR A 272 -24.48 -1.28 10.80
CA TYR A 272 -25.73 -1.19 10.08
C TYR A 272 -25.75 0.09 9.24
N VAL A 273 -26.03 -0.05 7.95
CA VAL A 273 -26.19 1.08 7.03
C VAL A 273 -27.69 1.34 6.84
N PRO A 274 -28.20 2.51 7.21
CA PRO A 274 -29.60 2.84 6.98
C PRO A 274 -29.89 2.90 5.48
N MET A 275 -31.09 2.45 5.08
CA MET A 275 -31.54 2.55 3.69
C MET A 275 -32.80 3.41 3.58
N THR A 276 -32.87 4.15 2.49
CA THR A 276 -34.09 4.89 2.12
C THR A 276 -35.07 3.92 1.47
N GLU A 277 -36.36 4.32 1.40
CA GLU A 277 -37.39 3.50 0.70
C GLU A 277 -37.02 3.22 -0.77
N ALA A 278 -36.38 4.16 -1.44
CA ALA A 278 -35.88 3.98 -2.81
C ALA A 278 -34.80 2.87 -2.90
N VAL A 279 -33.89 2.81 -1.93
CA VAL A 279 -32.88 1.74 -1.83
C VAL A 279 -33.55 0.41 -1.49
N ALA A 280 -34.50 0.40 -0.54
CA ALA A 280 -35.27 -0.79 -0.18
C ALA A 280 -36.07 -1.35 -1.38
N ALA A 281 -36.67 -0.46 -2.18
CA ALA A 281 -37.37 -0.86 -3.41
C ALA A 281 -36.40 -1.49 -4.43
N CYS A 282 -35.17 -0.98 -4.56
CA CYS A 282 -34.14 -1.62 -5.40
C CYS A 282 -33.84 -3.05 -4.92
N PHE A 283 -33.64 -3.26 -3.63
CA PHE A 283 -33.39 -4.59 -3.07
C PHE A 283 -34.58 -5.53 -3.29
N ARG A 284 -35.83 -5.05 -3.09
CA ARG A 284 -37.03 -5.88 -3.37
C ARG A 284 -37.06 -6.35 -4.82
N ARG A 285 -36.75 -5.47 -5.80
CA ARG A 285 -36.68 -5.84 -7.22
C ARG A 285 -35.56 -6.82 -7.51
N ILE A 286 -34.37 -6.62 -6.93
CA ILE A 286 -33.26 -7.54 -7.07
C ILE A 286 -33.62 -8.92 -6.56
N ILE A 287 -34.21 -9.02 -5.35
CA ILE A 287 -34.56 -10.29 -4.72
C ILE A 287 -35.70 -10.97 -5.50
N ALA A 288 -36.71 -10.22 -5.93
CA ALA A 288 -37.84 -10.76 -6.72
C ALA A 288 -37.37 -11.31 -8.09
N ASN A 289 -36.36 -10.68 -8.71
CA ASN A 289 -35.81 -11.09 -9.99
C ASN A 289 -34.58 -11.99 -9.89
N ARG A 290 -34.18 -12.37 -8.66
CA ARG A 290 -33.02 -13.22 -8.44
C ARG A 290 -33.28 -14.61 -9.05
N LYS A 291 -32.35 -15.03 -9.89
CA LYS A 291 -32.39 -16.40 -10.42
C LYS A 291 -32.23 -17.39 -9.27
N THR A 292 -33.08 -18.41 -9.26
CA THR A 292 -32.89 -19.55 -8.37
C THR A 292 -31.91 -20.53 -9.02
N PRO A 293 -30.69 -20.68 -8.50
CA PRO A 293 -29.71 -21.61 -9.03
C PRO A 293 -30.16 -23.06 -8.75
N LYS A 294 -29.64 -24.01 -9.53
CA LYS A 294 -29.91 -25.45 -9.30
C LYS A 294 -29.38 -25.90 -7.92
N VAL A 295 -28.23 -25.39 -7.55
CA VAL A 295 -27.62 -25.58 -6.23
C VAL A 295 -27.24 -24.20 -5.74
N GLU A 296 -27.72 -23.79 -4.56
CA GLU A 296 -27.40 -22.51 -3.97
C GLU A 296 -25.88 -22.46 -3.62
N PRO A 297 -25.13 -21.50 -4.17
CA PRO A 297 -23.72 -21.40 -3.86
C PRO A 297 -23.49 -21.00 -2.40
N MET A 298 -22.65 -21.78 -1.73
CA MET A 298 -22.24 -21.51 -0.36
C MET A 298 -20.74 -21.17 -0.32
N VAL A 299 -20.39 -20.07 0.34
CA VAL A 299 -19.01 -19.66 0.56
C VAL A 299 -18.81 -19.48 2.06
N GLU A 300 -18.01 -20.34 2.69
CA GLU A 300 -17.66 -20.28 4.12
C GLU A 300 -18.89 -20.08 5.04
N GLY A 301 -19.99 -20.80 4.75
CA GLY A 301 -21.21 -20.76 5.52
C GLY A 301 -22.24 -19.72 5.08
N TYR A 302 -21.90 -18.81 4.20
CA TYR A 302 -22.83 -17.82 3.64
C TYR A 302 -23.46 -18.33 2.35
N ALA A 303 -24.78 -18.17 2.23
CA ALA A 303 -25.58 -18.54 1.07
C ALA A 303 -26.66 -17.48 0.81
N GLY A 304 -27.31 -17.53 -0.35
CA GLY A 304 -28.34 -16.55 -0.70
C GLY A 304 -27.76 -15.21 -1.18
N PHE A 305 -26.58 -15.20 -1.77
CA PHE A 305 -25.95 -13.99 -2.34
C PHE A 305 -26.88 -13.31 -3.33
N LEU A 306 -27.00 -11.99 -3.26
CA LEU A 306 -27.93 -11.20 -4.07
C LEU A 306 -27.62 -11.26 -5.57
N PHE A 307 -26.36 -11.37 -5.94
CA PHE A 307 -25.90 -11.30 -7.33
C PHE A 307 -25.11 -12.55 -7.71
N LEU A 308 -25.62 -13.28 -8.67
CA LEU A 308 -24.97 -14.46 -9.24
C LEU A 308 -24.54 -14.21 -10.69
N ASP A 309 -23.42 -14.79 -11.08
CA ASP A 309 -22.93 -14.78 -12.46
C ASP A 309 -23.63 -15.85 -13.32
N LYS A 310 -23.19 -16.02 -14.56
CA LYS A 310 -23.74 -17.01 -15.49
C LYS A 310 -23.50 -18.47 -15.06
N ASN A 311 -22.58 -18.71 -14.15
CA ASN A 311 -22.22 -20.02 -13.62
C ASN A 311 -22.84 -20.26 -12.22
N ASP A 312 -23.84 -19.47 -11.85
CA ASP A 312 -24.48 -19.47 -10.54
C ASP A 312 -23.51 -19.20 -9.36
N MET A 313 -22.36 -18.57 -9.61
CA MET A 313 -21.41 -18.18 -8.56
C MET A 313 -21.59 -16.71 -8.17
N PRO A 314 -21.28 -16.34 -6.91
CA PRO A 314 -21.42 -14.96 -6.49
C PRO A 314 -20.56 -13.99 -7.32
N MET A 315 -21.15 -12.88 -7.72
CA MET A 315 -20.43 -11.83 -8.43
C MET A 315 -19.43 -11.13 -7.51
N VAL A 316 -18.21 -10.91 -7.99
CA VAL A 316 -17.15 -10.20 -7.27
C VAL A 316 -16.89 -8.81 -7.87
N ALA A 317 -16.10 -7.98 -7.18
CA ALA A 317 -15.81 -6.60 -7.54
C ALA A 317 -15.46 -6.39 -9.03
N LEU A 318 -14.69 -7.30 -9.62
CA LEU A 318 -14.27 -7.22 -11.02
C LEU A 318 -15.45 -7.21 -12.02
N HIS A 319 -16.56 -7.89 -11.71
CA HIS A 319 -17.74 -7.87 -12.57
C HIS A 319 -18.34 -6.45 -12.63
N TRP A 320 -18.51 -5.82 -11.47
CA TRP A 320 -19.07 -4.47 -11.35
C TRP A 320 -18.17 -3.40 -11.94
N GLU A 321 -16.85 -3.55 -11.78
CA GLU A 321 -15.87 -2.66 -12.42
C GLU A 321 -16.00 -2.70 -13.95
N LYS A 322 -16.09 -3.90 -14.53
CA LYS A 322 -16.25 -4.07 -15.99
C LYS A 322 -17.60 -3.57 -16.49
N TYR A 323 -18.67 -3.80 -15.74
CA TYR A 323 -19.99 -3.28 -16.15
C TYR A 323 -20.01 -1.76 -16.16
N LEU A 324 -19.52 -1.12 -15.12
CA LEU A 324 -19.39 0.35 -15.09
C LEU A 324 -18.49 0.85 -16.22
N GLU A 325 -17.38 0.20 -16.48
CA GLU A 325 -16.49 0.55 -17.61
C GLU A 325 -17.24 0.53 -18.94
N HIS A 326 -17.96 -0.55 -19.24
CA HIS A 326 -18.75 -0.67 -20.49
C HIS A 326 -19.89 0.35 -20.55
N ILE A 327 -20.56 0.62 -19.44
CA ILE A 327 -21.60 1.65 -19.34
C ILE A 327 -21.02 3.03 -19.70
N ILE A 328 -19.90 3.41 -19.08
CA ILE A 328 -19.24 4.69 -19.33
C ILE A 328 -18.73 4.79 -20.77
N GLN A 329 -18.14 3.73 -21.29
CA GLN A 329 -17.70 3.70 -22.70
C GLN A 329 -18.87 3.92 -23.66
N LYS A 330 -20.04 3.28 -23.42
CA LYS A 330 -21.23 3.48 -24.24
C LYS A 330 -21.82 4.86 -24.07
N TYR A 331 -21.91 5.38 -22.84
CA TYR A 331 -22.35 6.75 -22.56
C TYR A 331 -21.51 7.75 -23.35
N ASN A 332 -20.19 7.65 -23.27
CA ASN A 332 -19.25 8.55 -23.90
C ASN A 332 -19.22 8.46 -25.45
N LYS A 333 -19.70 7.35 -26.02
CA LYS A 333 -19.92 7.25 -27.47
C LYS A 333 -21.18 7.97 -27.95
N ILE A 334 -22.16 8.13 -27.08
CA ILE A 334 -23.48 8.70 -27.42
C ILE A 334 -23.53 10.20 -27.09
N TYR A 335 -22.99 10.60 -25.95
CA TYR A 335 -23.13 11.96 -25.46
C TYR A 335 -21.87 12.80 -25.68
N ARG A 336 -22.05 14.06 -26.11
CA ARG A 336 -20.93 14.99 -26.29
C ARG A 336 -20.23 15.34 -24.97
N ILE A 337 -20.99 15.46 -23.88
CA ILE A 337 -20.44 15.71 -22.54
C ILE A 337 -19.98 14.36 -22.00
N GLN A 338 -18.67 14.22 -21.87
CA GLN A 338 -18.06 12.97 -21.46
C GLN A 338 -18.23 12.74 -19.95
N MET A 339 -18.57 11.51 -19.58
CA MET A 339 -18.58 11.04 -18.20
C MET A 339 -17.16 10.65 -17.80
N PRO A 340 -16.66 11.11 -16.64
CA PRO A 340 -15.35 10.66 -16.14
C PRO A 340 -15.39 9.16 -15.83
N LYS A 341 -14.21 8.57 -15.58
CA LYS A 341 -14.13 7.16 -15.18
C LYS A 341 -14.88 6.94 -13.86
N VAL A 342 -15.98 6.22 -13.90
CA VAL A 342 -16.75 5.81 -12.73
C VAL A 342 -16.45 4.34 -12.39
N THR A 343 -16.10 4.10 -11.14
CA THR A 343 -15.88 2.76 -10.59
C THR A 343 -16.77 2.60 -9.34
N PRO A 344 -16.98 1.40 -8.79
CA PRO A 344 -17.71 1.24 -7.53
C PRO A 344 -17.12 2.10 -6.38
N HIS A 345 -15.81 2.31 -6.41
CA HIS A 345 -15.15 3.19 -5.44
C HIS A 345 -15.52 4.68 -5.63
N VAL A 346 -15.67 5.12 -6.88
CA VAL A 346 -16.18 6.46 -7.21
C VAL A 346 -17.64 6.62 -6.76
N CYS A 347 -18.48 5.59 -6.91
CA CYS A 347 -19.87 5.60 -6.39
C CYS A 347 -19.86 5.86 -4.87
N ARG A 348 -19.04 5.12 -4.13
CA ARG A 348 -18.87 5.31 -2.69
C ARG A 348 -18.33 6.70 -2.32
N HIS A 349 -17.33 7.22 -3.05
CA HIS A 349 -16.81 8.57 -2.87
C HIS A 349 -17.90 9.63 -3.12
N THR A 350 -18.70 9.44 -4.16
CA THR A 350 -19.81 10.34 -4.50
C THR A 350 -20.86 10.37 -3.40
N PHE A 351 -21.21 9.20 -2.83
CA PHE A 351 -22.09 9.13 -1.66
C PHE A 351 -21.51 9.94 -0.48
N CYS A 352 -20.24 9.67 -0.13
CA CYS A 352 -19.55 10.34 0.97
C CYS A 352 -19.54 11.86 0.78
N SER A 353 -19.17 12.35 -0.41
CA SER A 353 -19.15 13.78 -0.74
C SER A 353 -20.55 14.42 -0.73
N ASN A 354 -21.56 13.72 -1.24
CA ASN A 354 -22.94 14.22 -1.23
C ASN A 354 -23.49 14.35 0.19
N MET A 355 -23.19 13.36 1.07
CA MET A 355 -23.61 13.39 2.47
C MET A 355 -22.89 14.51 3.25
N ALA A 356 -21.59 14.67 3.03
CA ALA A 356 -20.81 15.74 3.61
C ALA A 356 -21.34 17.12 3.20
N LYS A 357 -21.55 17.36 1.90
CA LYS A 357 -22.13 18.62 1.37
C LYS A 357 -23.57 18.87 1.82
N SER A 358 -24.29 17.83 2.20
CA SER A 358 -25.64 17.97 2.79
C SER A 358 -25.62 18.22 4.30
N GLY A 359 -24.43 18.42 4.91
CA GLY A 359 -24.28 18.77 6.32
C GLY A 359 -24.42 17.58 7.28
N MET A 360 -24.20 16.32 6.81
CA MET A 360 -24.18 15.16 7.68
C MET A 360 -23.05 15.29 8.70
N ASN A 361 -23.31 14.98 9.97
CA ASN A 361 -22.28 14.97 11.00
C ASN A 361 -21.10 14.03 10.60
N PRO A 362 -19.83 14.49 10.68
CA PRO A 362 -18.67 13.71 10.28
C PRO A 362 -18.55 12.36 11.00
N LYS A 363 -18.94 12.26 12.27
CA LYS A 363 -18.94 11.00 13.04
C LYS A 363 -19.98 10.02 12.53
N THR A 364 -21.19 10.53 12.22
CA THR A 364 -22.24 9.71 11.59
C THR A 364 -21.81 9.21 10.24
N LEU A 365 -21.20 10.07 9.42
CA LEU A 365 -20.68 9.65 8.11
C LEU A 365 -19.53 8.66 8.25
N GLN A 366 -18.61 8.86 9.22
CA GLN A 366 -17.55 7.88 9.53
C GLN A 366 -18.13 6.50 9.84
N TYR A 367 -19.18 6.44 10.67
CA TYR A 367 -19.86 5.19 11.03
C TYR A 367 -20.46 4.51 9.79
N ILE A 368 -21.29 5.23 9.01
CA ILE A 368 -21.94 4.69 7.79
C ILE A 368 -20.90 4.16 6.81
N MET A 369 -19.81 4.93 6.60
CA MET A 369 -18.74 4.54 5.70
C MET A 369 -17.85 3.41 6.26
N GLY A 370 -17.86 3.15 7.56
CA GLY A 370 -16.97 2.18 8.20
C GLY A 370 -15.50 2.56 8.04
N HIS A 371 -15.17 3.86 8.20
CA HIS A 371 -13.79 4.33 8.18
C HIS A 371 -13.17 4.17 9.56
N ALA A 372 -12.07 3.42 9.66
CA ALA A 372 -11.33 3.24 10.91
C ALA A 372 -10.78 4.57 11.44
N ASP A 373 -10.27 5.43 10.54
CA ASP A 373 -9.71 6.74 10.84
C ASP A 373 -10.65 7.85 10.36
N ILE A 374 -11.02 8.77 11.28
CA ILE A 374 -11.87 9.92 10.97
C ILE A 374 -11.26 10.84 9.91
N ARG A 375 -9.93 10.92 9.82
CA ARG A 375 -9.22 11.74 8.83
C ARG A 375 -9.64 11.41 7.40
N VAL A 376 -9.91 10.14 7.12
CA VAL A 376 -10.40 9.70 5.80
C VAL A 376 -11.76 10.34 5.47
N THR A 377 -12.64 10.47 6.47
CA THR A 377 -13.94 11.14 6.31
C THR A 377 -13.77 12.64 6.23
N LEU A 378 -12.96 13.24 7.13
CA LEU A 378 -12.73 14.69 7.18
C LEU A 378 -12.11 15.24 5.89
N ASN A 379 -11.28 14.46 5.20
CA ASN A 379 -10.74 14.85 3.89
C ASN A 379 -11.84 15.14 2.85
N THR A 380 -13.06 14.65 3.05
CA THR A 380 -14.21 14.95 2.18
C THR A 380 -14.84 16.30 2.51
N TYR A 381 -14.60 16.85 3.71
CA TYR A 381 -15.10 18.16 4.17
C TYR A 381 -14.10 19.30 3.93
N THR A 382 -12.89 19.01 3.42
CA THR A 382 -11.81 20.01 3.27
C THR A 382 -12.04 21.03 2.15
N HIS A 383 -13.05 20.86 1.32
CA HIS A 383 -13.41 21.79 0.24
C HIS A 383 -14.58 22.70 0.61
N VAL A 384 -14.58 23.22 1.85
CA VAL A 384 -15.53 24.24 2.29
C VAL A 384 -15.03 25.60 1.80
N ASN A 385 -15.82 26.26 0.96
CA ASN A 385 -15.57 27.64 0.55
C ASN A 385 -16.40 28.62 1.44
N PHE A 386 -16.21 29.92 1.24
CA PHE A 386 -16.90 30.93 2.03
C PHE A 386 -18.42 30.84 1.87
N ASP A 387 -18.92 30.52 0.68
CA ASP A 387 -20.37 30.42 0.41
C ASP A 387 -20.98 29.25 1.15
N ASP A 388 -20.30 28.10 1.17
CA ASP A 388 -20.70 26.91 1.93
C ASP A 388 -20.77 27.22 3.44
N ALA A 389 -19.76 27.92 3.97
CA ALA A 389 -19.73 28.34 5.37
C ALA A 389 -20.85 29.33 5.72
N LYS A 390 -21.14 30.25 4.81
CA LYS A 390 -22.24 31.22 4.96
C LYS A 390 -23.59 30.52 5.00
N GLU A 391 -23.86 29.63 4.06
CA GLU A 391 -25.12 28.85 4.02
C GLU A 391 -25.31 28.03 5.30
N GLU A 392 -24.24 27.40 5.81
CA GLU A 392 -24.28 26.60 7.04
C GLU A 392 -24.58 27.46 8.27
N VAL A 393 -23.94 28.63 8.41
CA VAL A 393 -24.24 29.60 9.49
C VAL A 393 -25.68 30.03 9.46
N TYR A 394 -26.22 30.41 8.27
CA TYR A 394 -27.62 30.82 8.14
C TYR A 394 -28.59 29.68 8.47
N ARG A 395 -28.29 28.46 8.07
CA ARG A 395 -29.10 27.27 8.38
C ARG A 395 -29.19 27.02 9.90
N ILE A 396 -28.04 27.09 10.58
CA ILE A 396 -27.98 26.85 12.04
C ILE A 396 -28.63 28.00 12.82
N ALA A 397 -28.45 29.23 12.37
CA ALA A 397 -29.04 30.40 13.03
C ALA A 397 -30.56 30.48 12.91
N ASN A 398 -31.17 29.81 11.92
CA ASN A 398 -32.60 29.81 11.66
C ASN A 398 -33.28 28.45 12.02
N SER A 399 -32.55 27.51 12.62
CA SER A 399 -33.09 26.27 13.17
C SER A 399 -33.38 26.40 14.66
#